data_f09c3a8d6b3ccb703352e9a580d9e683
#
_entry.id   f09c3a8d6b3ccb703352e9a580d9e683
#
_cell.length_a   1.000
_cell.length_b   1.000
_cell.length_c   1.000
_cell.angle_alpha   90.00
_cell.angle_beta   90.00
_cell.angle_gamma   90.00
#
_symmetry.space_group_name_H-M   'P 1'
#
loop_
_entity.id
_entity.type
_entity.pdbx_description
1 polymer ?
#
loop_
_entity_poly.entity_id
_entity_poly.type
_entity_poly.pdbx_seq_one_letter_code
_entity_poly.pdbx_strand_id
1 'polypeptide(L)'
;MQVPSQAETIKASFNAVVYDVLSKTYTMVIDSMPGSVSRVLGLIPARGGSKGVPGKNIRLLCGKPLLQYTAEAALAASLLSQVILSTENKEIAEVGARCGLEVPFMRPSELAEDETPMLPVVQHAVRWMESRGERFDAICLLQPTNPMRRAEHIDDCIRLLENTEADAVVTILPVPAEHNPHWVYFPNESGLLNLSTGEAAPIPRRQELPVAYHREGSVYVTRRDVLMDRNSFYGERLAGYLINSESSVNIDRPQDWERAEELLAFA
;
A
#
# COMPACT_ATOMS: atom_id res chain seq x y z
N MET A 1 -29.15 -27.32 9.51
CA MET A 1 -28.35 -26.12 9.81
C MET A 1 -26.91 -26.56 9.93
N GLN A 2 -26.10 -26.24 8.94
CA GLN A 2 -24.66 -26.52 9.00
C GLN A 2 -24.01 -25.45 9.89
N VAL A 3 -23.25 -25.90 10.88
CA VAL A 3 -22.42 -25.02 11.72
C VAL A 3 -21.26 -24.54 10.83
N PRO A 4 -21.01 -23.22 10.69
CA PRO A 4 -19.91 -22.73 9.88
C PRO A 4 -18.56 -23.25 10.40
N SER A 5 -17.60 -23.47 9.51
CA SER A 5 -16.27 -23.95 9.87
C SER A 5 -15.55 -22.92 10.75
N GLN A 6 -14.59 -23.38 11.59
CA GLN A 6 -13.81 -22.47 12.46
C GLN A 6 -13.12 -21.34 11.66
N ALA A 7 -12.73 -21.61 10.40
CA ALA A 7 -12.14 -20.62 9.52
C ALA A 7 -13.15 -19.55 9.06
N GLU A 8 -14.41 -19.94 8.81
CA GLU A 8 -15.49 -19.00 8.45
C GLU A 8 -15.95 -18.20 9.66
N THR A 9 -15.98 -18.81 10.85
CA THR A 9 -16.27 -18.11 12.11
C THR A 9 -15.16 -17.10 12.45
N ILE A 10 -13.90 -17.43 12.18
CA ILE A 10 -12.77 -16.50 12.36
C ILE A 10 -12.84 -15.35 11.32
N LYS A 11 -13.15 -15.63 10.05
CA LYS A 11 -13.34 -14.60 9.03
C LYS A 11 -14.51 -13.65 9.36
N ALA A 12 -15.66 -14.19 9.75
CA ALA A 12 -16.82 -13.41 10.16
C ALA A 12 -16.55 -12.59 11.44
N SER A 13 -15.83 -13.16 12.40
CA SER A 13 -15.43 -12.47 13.63
C SER A 13 -14.40 -11.38 13.38
N PHE A 14 -13.46 -11.56 12.42
CA PHE A 14 -12.43 -10.58 12.09
C PHE A 14 -13.00 -9.37 11.36
N ASN A 15 -13.85 -9.58 10.36
CA ASN A 15 -14.55 -8.50 9.69
C ASN A 15 -15.52 -7.79 10.66
N ALA A 16 -16.17 -8.51 11.56
CA ALA A 16 -17.05 -7.93 12.58
C ALA A 16 -16.28 -7.12 13.63
N VAL A 17 -15.08 -7.54 14.05
CA VAL A 17 -14.28 -6.81 15.05
C VAL A 17 -13.70 -5.52 14.47
N VAL A 18 -13.20 -5.52 13.25
CA VAL A 18 -12.74 -4.30 12.58
C VAL A 18 -13.92 -3.36 12.28
N TYR A 19 -15.06 -3.88 11.83
CA TYR A 19 -16.28 -3.09 11.64
C TYR A 19 -16.91 -2.61 12.96
N ASP A 20 -16.90 -3.42 14.01
CA ASP A 20 -17.52 -3.08 15.29
C ASP A 20 -16.70 -2.07 16.10
N VAL A 21 -15.38 -2.08 15.99
CA VAL A 21 -14.49 -1.03 16.55
C VAL A 21 -14.69 0.28 15.79
N LEU A 22 -14.83 0.25 14.47
CA LEU A 22 -15.08 1.44 13.65
C LEU A 22 -16.51 1.98 13.89
N SER A 23 -17.53 1.13 14.04
CA SER A 23 -18.91 1.55 14.30
C SER A 23 -19.10 2.13 15.71
N LYS A 24 -18.40 1.62 16.73
CA LYS A 24 -18.47 2.17 18.09
C LYS A 24 -17.76 3.53 18.23
N THR A 25 -16.71 3.77 17.45
CA THR A 25 -16.05 5.08 17.39
C THR A 25 -16.90 6.10 16.63
N TYR A 26 -17.69 5.67 15.66
CA TYR A 26 -18.56 6.53 14.86
C TYR A 26 -19.75 7.13 15.61
N THR A 27 -20.16 6.51 16.72
CA THR A 27 -21.34 6.96 17.50
C THR A 27 -21.00 8.07 18.52
N MET A 28 -19.72 8.38 18.76
CA MET A 28 -19.30 9.33 19.79
C MET A 28 -18.68 10.64 19.31
N VAL A 29 -18.45 10.85 18.01
CA VAL A 29 -17.78 12.07 17.52
C VAL A 29 -18.55 12.69 16.35
N ILE A 30 -19.69 13.30 16.67
CA ILE A 30 -20.47 14.10 15.69
C ILE A 30 -19.95 15.56 15.58
N ASP A 31 -19.00 15.98 16.40
CA ASP A 31 -18.61 17.41 16.50
C ASP A 31 -17.34 17.85 15.76
N SER A 32 -16.64 16.95 15.07
CA SER A 32 -15.56 17.35 14.13
C SER A 32 -15.37 16.29 13.06
N MET A 33 -16.13 16.39 11.97
CA MET A 33 -15.85 15.61 10.76
C MET A 33 -14.43 15.97 10.28
N PRO A 34 -13.50 15.00 10.09
CA PRO A 34 -12.28 15.28 9.36
C PRO A 34 -12.67 15.80 7.97
N GLY A 35 -11.92 16.77 7.43
CA GLY A 35 -12.24 17.38 6.14
C GLY A 35 -12.52 16.29 5.09
N SER A 36 -13.61 16.47 4.34
CA SER A 36 -14.03 15.50 3.33
C SER A 36 -12.89 15.24 2.35
N VAL A 37 -12.58 13.96 2.08
CA VAL A 37 -11.61 13.56 1.06
C VAL A 37 -12.37 13.43 -0.26
N SER A 38 -12.45 14.51 -1.03
CA SER A 38 -13.22 14.55 -2.27
C SER A 38 -12.36 14.43 -3.53
N ARG A 39 -11.09 14.85 -3.45
CA ARG A 39 -10.14 14.77 -4.57
C ARG A 39 -8.90 13.98 -4.18
N VAL A 40 -8.71 12.82 -4.81
CA VAL A 40 -7.58 11.93 -4.56
C VAL A 40 -6.71 11.80 -5.80
N LEU A 41 -5.41 12.08 -5.65
CA LEU A 41 -4.42 11.88 -6.70
C LEU A 41 -3.87 10.46 -6.64
N GLY A 42 -4.09 9.65 -7.67
CA GLY A 42 -3.37 8.40 -7.91
C GLY A 42 -1.97 8.69 -8.48
N LEU A 43 -0.93 8.26 -7.78
CA LEU A 43 0.44 8.43 -8.19
C LEU A 43 1.14 7.10 -8.37
N ILE A 44 1.64 6.83 -9.57
CA ILE A 44 2.40 5.63 -9.92
C ILE A 44 3.87 6.03 -10.12
N PRO A 45 4.78 5.76 -9.17
CA PRO A 45 6.21 6.01 -9.36
C PRO A 45 6.86 4.80 -10.02
N ALA A 46 7.48 5.00 -11.18
CA ALA A 46 8.22 3.95 -11.88
C ALA A 46 9.58 4.50 -12.36
N ARG A 47 10.68 3.98 -11.81
CA ARG A 47 12.04 4.36 -12.22
C ARG A 47 12.64 3.34 -13.20
N GLY A 48 13.60 3.76 -14.00
CA GLY A 48 14.34 2.91 -14.94
C GLY A 48 15.30 1.95 -14.27
N GLY A 49 15.95 2.38 -13.19
CA GLY A 49 16.98 1.61 -12.48
C GLY A 49 16.41 0.62 -11.45
N SER A 50 15.99 -0.56 -11.86
CA SER A 50 15.56 -1.63 -10.95
C SER A 50 16.68 -2.65 -10.73
N LYS A 51 17.23 -2.75 -9.50
CA LYS A 51 18.35 -3.68 -9.18
C LYS A 51 17.93 -5.14 -9.12
N GLY A 52 16.81 -5.46 -8.46
CA GLY A 52 16.38 -6.84 -8.24
C GLY A 52 15.90 -7.53 -9.51
N VAL A 53 15.15 -6.81 -10.35
CA VAL A 53 14.67 -7.28 -11.67
C VAL A 53 14.93 -6.14 -12.67
N PRO A 54 15.98 -6.25 -13.53
CA PRO A 54 16.30 -5.20 -14.51
C PRO A 54 15.14 -4.90 -15.44
N GLY A 55 14.86 -3.61 -15.67
CA GLY A 55 13.75 -3.17 -16.53
C GLY A 55 12.35 -3.55 -16.00
N LYS A 56 12.23 -3.87 -14.75
CA LYS A 56 11.03 -4.44 -14.09
C LYS A 56 9.73 -3.83 -14.57
N ASN A 57 9.63 -2.50 -14.57
CA ASN A 57 8.38 -1.79 -14.82
C ASN A 57 7.81 -2.00 -16.24
N ILE A 58 8.67 -2.24 -17.24
CA ILE A 58 8.28 -2.44 -18.64
C ILE A 58 8.48 -3.87 -19.12
N ARG A 59 9.08 -4.73 -18.31
CA ARG A 59 9.22 -6.15 -18.60
C ARG A 59 7.85 -6.81 -18.68
N LEU A 60 7.67 -7.73 -19.63
CA LEU A 60 6.41 -8.42 -19.86
C LEU A 60 6.20 -9.52 -18.81
N LEU A 61 5.14 -9.40 -18.04
CA LEU A 61 4.59 -10.40 -17.13
C LEU A 61 3.30 -10.92 -17.77
N CYS A 62 3.24 -12.21 -18.11
CA CYS A 62 2.08 -12.80 -18.82
C CYS A 62 1.61 -11.98 -20.03
N GLY A 63 2.56 -11.46 -20.82
CA GLY A 63 2.29 -10.72 -22.05
C GLY A 63 1.97 -9.22 -21.90
N LYS A 64 1.90 -8.69 -20.67
CA LYS A 64 1.68 -7.26 -20.39
C LYS A 64 2.87 -6.65 -19.65
N PRO A 65 3.30 -5.39 -19.91
CA PRO A 65 4.24 -4.68 -19.05
C PRO A 65 3.78 -4.71 -17.60
N LEU A 66 4.69 -4.91 -16.63
CA LEU A 66 4.33 -4.91 -15.20
C LEU A 66 3.58 -3.62 -14.79
N LEU A 67 4.01 -2.47 -15.31
CA LEU A 67 3.35 -1.18 -15.08
C LEU A 67 1.87 -1.19 -15.48
N GLN A 68 1.51 -1.94 -16.53
CA GLN A 68 0.14 -1.96 -17.05
C GLN A 68 -0.87 -2.52 -16.06
N TYR A 69 -0.51 -3.51 -15.25
CA TYR A 69 -1.40 -4.03 -14.19
C TYR A 69 -1.80 -2.95 -13.19
N THR A 70 -0.83 -2.12 -12.79
CA THR A 70 -1.11 -0.99 -11.90
C THR A 70 -1.91 0.10 -12.58
N ALA A 71 -1.62 0.39 -13.85
CA ALA A 71 -2.37 1.37 -14.64
C ALA A 71 -3.85 0.95 -14.79
N GLU A 72 -4.10 -0.30 -15.17
CA GLU A 72 -5.46 -0.85 -15.32
C GLU A 72 -6.25 -0.74 -14.00
N ALA A 73 -5.67 -1.16 -12.88
CA ALA A 73 -6.32 -1.06 -11.57
C ALA A 73 -6.58 0.39 -11.14
N ALA A 74 -5.63 1.31 -11.38
CA ALA A 74 -5.77 2.71 -11.01
C ALA A 74 -6.81 3.44 -11.87
N LEU A 75 -6.83 3.19 -13.18
CA LEU A 75 -7.78 3.81 -14.11
C LEU A 75 -9.21 3.26 -13.94
N ALA A 76 -9.36 2.04 -13.42
CA ALA A 76 -10.65 1.45 -13.10
C ALA A 76 -11.17 1.85 -11.70
N ALA A 77 -10.35 2.42 -10.83
CA ALA A 77 -10.77 2.88 -9.51
C ALA A 77 -11.65 4.14 -9.63
N SER A 78 -12.81 4.10 -8.99
CA SER A 78 -13.85 5.13 -9.14
C SER A 78 -13.61 6.36 -8.27
N LEU A 79 -12.81 6.26 -7.23
CA LEU A 79 -12.56 7.33 -6.25
C LEU A 79 -11.24 8.09 -6.50
N LEU A 80 -10.44 7.70 -7.49
CA LEU A 80 -9.31 8.50 -7.94
C LEU A 80 -9.79 9.62 -8.86
N SER A 81 -9.47 10.86 -8.53
CA SER A 81 -9.83 12.03 -9.34
C SER A 81 -8.93 12.21 -10.56
N GLN A 82 -7.68 11.78 -10.44
CA GLN A 82 -6.68 11.81 -11.49
C GLN A 82 -5.60 10.76 -11.21
N VAL A 83 -5.01 10.18 -12.25
CA VAL A 83 -3.92 9.20 -12.15
C VAL A 83 -2.75 9.66 -12.98
N ILE A 84 -1.58 9.79 -12.36
CA ILE A 84 -0.35 10.22 -13.04
C ILE A 84 0.79 9.23 -12.84
N LEU A 85 1.66 9.15 -13.83
CA LEU A 85 2.93 8.43 -13.77
C LEU A 85 4.08 9.41 -13.48
N SER A 86 4.90 9.10 -12.48
CA SER A 86 6.15 9.81 -12.20
C SER A 86 7.33 8.90 -12.59
N THR A 87 8.07 9.34 -13.61
CA THR A 87 9.27 8.61 -14.09
C THR A 87 10.31 9.59 -14.66
N GLU A 88 11.58 9.24 -14.57
CA GLU A 88 12.70 9.90 -15.23
C GLU A 88 13.05 9.23 -16.58
N ASN A 89 12.54 8.04 -16.82
CA ASN A 89 12.88 7.22 -17.98
C ASN A 89 11.87 7.42 -19.11
N LYS A 90 12.36 7.83 -20.30
CA LYS A 90 11.51 8.12 -21.47
C LYS A 90 10.76 6.88 -21.96
N GLU A 91 11.39 5.71 -21.95
CA GLU A 91 10.76 4.45 -22.38
C GLU A 91 9.61 4.07 -21.46
N ILE A 92 9.79 4.23 -20.14
CA ILE A 92 8.71 4.00 -19.15
C ILE A 92 7.59 5.02 -19.36
N ALA A 93 7.91 6.28 -19.65
CA ALA A 93 6.91 7.32 -19.93
C ALA A 93 6.06 6.95 -21.16
N GLU A 94 6.71 6.49 -22.24
CA GLU A 94 6.02 6.04 -23.46
C GLU A 94 5.14 4.81 -23.22
N VAL A 95 5.64 3.81 -22.43
CA VAL A 95 4.84 2.64 -22.05
C VAL A 95 3.65 3.09 -21.20
N GLY A 96 3.86 3.96 -20.22
CA GLY A 96 2.79 4.49 -19.37
C GLY A 96 1.71 5.21 -20.16
N ALA A 97 2.11 6.06 -21.12
CA ALA A 97 1.18 6.76 -22.02
C ALA A 97 0.36 5.76 -22.86
N ARG A 98 0.99 4.69 -23.38
CA ARG A 98 0.25 3.61 -24.08
C ARG A 98 -0.72 2.85 -23.17
N CYS A 99 -0.43 2.79 -21.86
CA CYS A 99 -1.35 2.22 -20.86
C CYS A 99 -2.45 3.20 -20.41
N GLY A 100 -2.53 4.42 -21.00
CA GLY A 100 -3.55 5.41 -20.67
C GLY A 100 -3.19 6.33 -19.49
N LEU A 101 -1.97 6.27 -18.97
CA LEU A 101 -1.53 7.13 -17.87
C LEU A 101 -1.11 8.50 -18.37
N GLU A 102 -1.45 9.54 -17.61
CA GLU A 102 -0.86 10.87 -17.80
C GLU A 102 0.58 10.91 -17.28
N VAL A 103 1.50 11.51 -18.09
CA VAL A 103 2.89 11.74 -17.73
C VAL A 103 3.14 13.25 -17.75
N PRO A 104 2.70 13.99 -16.74
CA PRO A 104 2.66 15.46 -16.80
C PRO A 104 4.05 16.11 -16.74
N PHE A 105 5.05 15.37 -16.29
CA PHE A 105 6.45 15.81 -16.17
C PHE A 105 7.41 14.64 -16.27
N MET A 106 8.65 14.94 -16.59
CA MET A 106 9.77 14.00 -16.36
C MET A 106 10.35 14.27 -14.97
N ARG A 107 10.42 13.22 -14.14
CA ARG A 107 10.96 13.33 -12.78
C ARG A 107 12.44 13.69 -12.84
N PRO A 108 12.93 14.62 -12.00
CA PRO A 108 14.36 14.92 -11.87
C PRO A 108 15.17 13.67 -11.55
N SER A 109 16.35 13.54 -12.16
CA SER A 109 17.20 12.34 -12.02
C SER A 109 17.64 12.07 -10.58
N GLU A 110 17.87 13.13 -9.80
CA GLU A 110 18.21 13.06 -8.37
C GLU A 110 17.11 12.43 -7.50
N LEU A 111 15.86 12.42 -8.00
CA LEU A 111 14.73 11.73 -7.37
C LEU A 111 14.54 10.30 -7.90
N ALA A 112 15.46 9.78 -8.70
CA ALA A 112 15.41 8.45 -9.29
C ALA A 112 16.59 7.57 -8.88
N GLU A 113 17.48 8.07 -8.02
CA GLU A 113 18.61 7.32 -7.49
C GLU A 113 18.14 6.14 -6.63
N ASP A 114 19.01 5.14 -6.47
CA ASP A 114 18.68 3.90 -5.75
C ASP A 114 18.31 4.13 -4.28
N GLU A 115 18.98 5.08 -3.64
CA GLU A 115 18.80 5.41 -2.22
C GLU A 115 17.76 6.51 -1.99
N THR A 116 17.18 7.08 -3.06
CA THR A 116 16.18 8.13 -2.92
C THR A 116 14.93 7.60 -2.22
N PRO A 117 14.56 8.14 -1.05
CA PRO A 117 13.34 7.76 -0.36
C PRO A 117 12.11 8.10 -1.21
N MET A 118 11.03 7.35 -1.02
CA MET A 118 9.79 7.56 -1.79
C MET A 118 9.09 8.88 -1.45
N LEU A 119 9.24 9.40 -0.24
CA LEU A 119 8.55 10.61 0.21
C LEU A 119 8.86 11.84 -0.65
N PRO A 120 10.13 12.20 -0.90
CA PRO A 120 10.45 13.32 -1.81
C PRO A 120 9.94 13.11 -3.24
N VAL A 121 9.88 11.88 -3.75
CA VAL A 121 9.33 11.56 -5.07
C VAL A 121 7.85 11.93 -5.14
N VAL A 122 7.07 11.54 -4.13
CA VAL A 122 5.63 11.83 -4.06
C VAL A 122 5.40 13.32 -3.82
N GLN A 123 6.16 13.95 -2.92
CA GLN A 123 6.07 15.39 -2.67
C GLN A 123 6.40 16.24 -3.91
N HIS A 124 7.37 15.80 -4.73
CA HIS A 124 7.68 16.47 -6.00
C HIS A 124 6.45 16.45 -6.92
N ALA A 125 5.83 15.30 -7.10
CA ALA A 125 4.63 15.16 -7.95
C ALA A 125 3.49 16.06 -7.45
N VAL A 126 3.22 16.06 -6.15
CA VAL A 126 2.18 16.92 -5.55
C VAL A 126 2.48 18.40 -5.77
N ARG A 127 3.71 18.87 -5.48
CA ARG A 127 4.09 20.27 -5.72
C ARG A 127 3.96 20.66 -7.18
N TRP A 128 4.32 19.77 -8.09
CA TRP A 128 4.18 20.03 -9.52
C TRP A 128 2.71 20.22 -9.91
N MET A 129 1.81 19.35 -9.45
CA MET A 129 0.37 19.46 -9.70
C MET A 129 -0.21 20.75 -9.08
N GLU A 130 0.15 21.05 -7.84
CA GLU A 130 -0.28 22.27 -7.15
C GLU A 130 0.20 23.56 -7.84
N SER A 131 1.40 23.56 -8.46
CA SER A 131 1.90 24.67 -9.25
C SER A 131 1.07 24.96 -10.50
N ARG A 132 0.26 23.99 -10.93
CA ARG A 132 -0.68 24.10 -12.06
C ARG A 132 -2.12 24.41 -11.62
N GLY A 133 -2.33 24.66 -10.32
CA GLY A 133 -3.64 24.97 -9.74
C GLY A 133 -4.47 23.74 -9.34
N GLU A 134 -3.93 22.54 -9.54
CA GLU A 134 -4.59 21.29 -9.11
C GLU A 134 -4.35 21.07 -7.63
N ARG A 135 -5.44 20.81 -6.87
CA ARG A 135 -5.37 20.53 -5.44
C ARG A 135 -6.04 19.20 -5.14
N PHE A 136 -5.46 18.45 -4.22
CA PHE A 136 -5.94 17.14 -3.78
C PHE A 136 -6.02 17.11 -2.25
N ASP A 137 -6.98 16.38 -1.71
CA ASP A 137 -7.17 16.19 -0.27
C ASP A 137 -6.33 15.02 0.25
N ALA A 138 -6.09 14.03 -0.62
CA ALA A 138 -5.26 12.86 -0.33
C ALA A 138 -4.48 12.40 -1.57
N ILE A 139 -3.41 11.65 -1.32
CA ILE A 139 -2.56 11.04 -2.34
C ILE A 139 -2.61 9.52 -2.17
N CYS A 140 -2.93 8.81 -3.24
CA CYS A 140 -2.91 7.36 -3.34
C CYS A 140 -1.64 6.92 -4.07
N LEU A 141 -0.64 6.45 -3.33
CA LEU A 141 0.60 5.92 -3.88
C LEU A 141 0.40 4.46 -4.30
N LEU A 142 0.67 4.16 -5.56
CA LEU A 142 0.47 2.87 -6.22
C LEU A 142 1.78 2.38 -6.84
N GLN A 143 2.60 1.67 -6.06
CA GLN A 143 3.86 1.13 -6.57
C GLN A 143 3.61 0.01 -7.60
N PRO A 144 4.31 -0.02 -8.75
CA PRO A 144 4.09 -1.02 -9.80
C PRO A 144 4.42 -2.47 -9.41
N THR A 145 5.02 -2.68 -8.25
CA THR A 145 5.55 -3.98 -7.80
C THR A 145 4.50 -5.05 -7.49
N ASN A 146 3.23 -4.67 -7.36
CA ASN A 146 2.15 -5.62 -7.08
C ASN A 146 1.17 -5.69 -8.25
N PRO A 147 1.25 -6.73 -9.12
CA PRO A 147 0.34 -6.92 -10.26
C PRO A 147 -1.05 -7.42 -9.87
N MET A 148 -1.23 -7.90 -8.62
CA MET A 148 -2.49 -8.44 -8.13
C MET A 148 -3.41 -7.38 -7.52
N ARG A 149 -2.99 -6.10 -7.52
CA ARG A 149 -3.82 -4.98 -7.06
C ARG A 149 -5.07 -4.85 -7.92
N ARG A 150 -6.23 -4.61 -7.28
CA ARG A 150 -7.50 -4.37 -7.94
C ARG A 150 -8.03 -2.97 -7.64
N ALA A 151 -8.92 -2.48 -8.50
CA ALA A 151 -9.58 -1.18 -8.31
C ALA A 151 -10.32 -1.09 -6.97
N GLU A 152 -10.99 -2.18 -6.56
CA GLU A 152 -11.71 -2.24 -5.29
C GLU A 152 -10.78 -2.01 -4.08
N HIS A 153 -9.54 -2.52 -4.12
CA HIS A 153 -8.57 -2.28 -3.03
C HIS A 153 -8.25 -0.80 -2.88
N ILE A 154 -8.17 -0.07 -4.01
CA ILE A 154 -7.90 1.37 -4.04
C ILE A 154 -9.10 2.12 -3.48
N ASP A 155 -10.30 1.85 -4.01
CA ASP A 155 -11.53 2.52 -3.60
C ASP A 155 -11.84 2.25 -2.11
N ASP A 156 -11.66 1.03 -1.63
CA ASP A 156 -11.92 0.69 -0.23
C ASP A 156 -10.93 1.35 0.74
N CYS A 157 -9.64 1.48 0.35
CA CYS A 157 -8.67 2.26 1.13
C CYS A 157 -9.06 3.75 1.21
N ILE A 158 -9.56 4.33 0.12
CA ILE A 158 -10.04 5.72 0.09
C ILE A 158 -11.29 5.86 0.98
N ARG A 159 -12.28 4.97 0.85
CA ARG A 159 -13.47 4.97 1.72
C ARG A 159 -13.11 4.81 3.19
N LEU A 160 -12.12 3.97 3.52
CA LEU A 160 -11.66 3.81 4.90
C LEU A 160 -11.05 5.12 5.43
N LEU A 161 -10.28 5.84 4.61
CA LEU A 161 -9.73 7.15 4.98
C LEU A 161 -10.83 8.21 5.16
N GLU A 162 -11.86 8.20 4.30
CA GLU A 162 -13.00 9.12 4.39
C GLU A 162 -13.85 8.90 5.64
N ASN A 163 -14.09 7.62 5.98
CA ASN A 163 -15.00 7.23 7.04
C ASN A 163 -14.32 7.12 8.42
N THR A 164 -13.03 7.46 8.52
CA THR A 164 -12.27 7.41 9.78
C THR A 164 -11.48 8.69 10.00
N GLU A 165 -11.04 8.90 11.23
CA GLU A 165 -10.10 9.97 11.57
C GLU A 165 -8.64 9.61 11.24
N ALA A 166 -8.40 8.57 10.44
CA ALA A 166 -7.05 8.16 10.08
C ALA A 166 -6.31 9.26 9.29
N ASP A 167 -5.03 9.39 9.57
CA ASP A 167 -4.11 10.24 8.81
C ASP A 167 -3.71 9.56 7.49
N ALA A 168 -3.66 8.22 7.52
CA ALA A 168 -3.35 7.40 6.36
C ALA A 168 -3.97 6.01 6.47
N VAL A 169 -4.10 5.34 5.31
CA VAL A 169 -4.51 3.94 5.16
C VAL A 169 -3.47 3.19 4.35
N VAL A 170 -3.12 1.99 4.78
CA VAL A 170 -2.24 1.09 4.01
C VAL A 170 -2.84 -0.31 3.91
N THR A 171 -2.55 -1.00 2.82
CA THR A 171 -2.87 -2.43 2.69
C THR A 171 -1.98 -3.26 3.61
N ILE A 172 -2.59 -4.19 4.33
CA ILE A 172 -1.92 -5.05 5.31
C ILE A 172 -2.25 -6.52 5.10
N LEU A 173 -1.37 -7.37 5.61
CA LEU A 173 -1.55 -8.83 5.73
C LEU A 173 -1.33 -9.27 7.18
N PRO A 174 -1.96 -10.37 7.62
CA PRO A 174 -1.66 -10.97 8.91
C PRO A 174 -0.21 -11.44 8.95
N VAL A 175 0.46 -11.20 10.06
CA VAL A 175 1.79 -11.76 10.31
C VAL A 175 1.64 -13.26 10.65
N PRO A 176 2.32 -14.17 9.93
CA PRO A 176 2.38 -15.58 10.31
C PRO A 176 2.90 -15.74 11.75
N ALA A 177 2.38 -16.75 12.46
CA ALA A 177 2.67 -16.92 13.89
C ALA A 177 4.18 -16.98 14.18
N GLU A 178 4.95 -17.66 13.31
CA GLU A 178 6.41 -17.79 13.39
C GLU A 178 7.17 -16.47 13.26
N HIS A 179 6.55 -15.45 12.69
CA HIS A 179 7.10 -14.10 12.52
C HIS A 179 6.40 -13.05 13.41
N ASN A 180 5.53 -13.51 14.33
CA ASN A 180 4.86 -12.59 15.26
C ASN A 180 5.89 -11.84 16.11
N PRO A 181 5.75 -10.51 16.32
CA PRO A 181 6.71 -9.71 17.10
C PRO A 181 7.03 -10.30 18.48
N HIS A 182 6.10 -10.98 19.14
CA HIS A 182 6.30 -11.64 20.43
C HIS A 182 7.18 -12.89 20.36
N TRP A 183 7.57 -13.34 19.16
CA TRP A 183 8.49 -14.46 18.91
C TRP A 183 9.70 -14.07 18.08
N VAL A 184 9.84 -12.80 17.73
CA VAL A 184 10.98 -12.24 17.00
C VAL A 184 12.02 -11.72 18.00
N TYR A 185 13.31 -11.94 17.70
CA TYR A 185 14.42 -11.56 18.56
C TYR A 185 15.38 -10.64 17.82
N PHE A 186 15.94 -9.69 18.55
CA PHE A 186 17.09 -8.89 18.10
C PHE A 186 18.33 -9.20 18.93
N PRO A 187 19.53 -9.28 18.32
CA PRO A 187 20.77 -9.37 19.08
C PRO A 187 21.05 -8.03 19.77
N ASN A 188 21.49 -8.10 21.04
CA ASN A 188 22.03 -6.96 21.77
C ASN A 188 23.54 -6.79 21.49
N GLU A 189 24.19 -5.79 22.10
CA GLU A 189 25.62 -5.48 21.91
C GLU A 189 26.53 -6.64 22.25
N SER A 190 26.16 -7.53 23.18
CA SER A 190 26.93 -8.74 23.54
C SER A 190 26.58 -9.97 22.69
N GLY A 191 25.71 -9.84 21.67
CA GLY A 191 25.30 -10.92 20.79
C GLY A 191 24.22 -11.84 21.37
N LEU A 192 23.71 -11.56 22.57
CA LEU A 192 22.59 -12.28 23.17
C LEU A 192 21.26 -11.78 22.58
N LEU A 193 20.25 -12.66 22.55
CA LEU A 193 18.96 -12.38 21.96
C LEU A 193 17.97 -11.80 22.97
N ASN A 194 17.36 -10.68 22.61
CA ASN A 194 16.24 -10.07 23.32
C ASN A 194 14.99 -10.11 22.46
N LEU A 195 13.81 -10.33 23.05
CA LEU A 195 12.54 -10.24 22.35
C LEU A 195 12.34 -8.84 21.79
N SER A 196 11.79 -8.75 20.56
CA SER A 196 11.55 -7.48 19.87
C SER A 196 10.57 -6.57 20.61
N THR A 197 9.69 -7.15 21.43
CA THR A 197 8.68 -6.45 22.25
C THR A 197 9.23 -6.01 23.62
N GLY A 198 10.48 -6.40 23.99
CA GLY A 198 11.09 -6.09 25.28
C GLY A 198 10.58 -6.93 26.46
N GLU A 199 9.75 -7.95 26.21
CA GLU A 199 9.25 -8.85 27.24
C GLU A 199 10.37 -9.76 27.77
N ALA A 200 10.25 -10.19 29.04
CA ALA A 200 11.24 -11.06 29.67
C ALA A 200 11.20 -12.51 29.18
N ALA A 201 10.04 -12.97 28.66
CA ALA A 201 9.83 -14.32 28.14
C ALA A 201 8.83 -14.29 26.96
N PRO A 202 9.00 -15.20 25.98
CA PRO A 202 8.05 -15.29 24.86
C PRO A 202 6.69 -15.83 25.33
N ILE A 203 5.63 -15.44 24.60
CA ILE A 203 4.29 -16.03 24.78
C ILE A 203 4.39 -17.53 24.46
N PRO A 204 4.01 -18.43 25.39
CA PRO A 204 4.35 -19.86 25.25
C PRO A 204 3.52 -20.60 24.21
N ARG A 205 2.31 -20.10 23.87
CA ARG A 205 1.38 -20.83 23.00
C ARG A 205 0.94 -19.97 21.82
N ARG A 206 0.93 -20.56 20.61
CA ARG A 206 0.53 -19.90 19.36
C ARG A 206 -0.86 -19.24 19.44
N GLN A 207 -1.82 -19.91 20.08
CA GLN A 207 -3.19 -19.41 20.23
C GLN A 207 -3.34 -18.21 21.18
N GLU A 208 -2.29 -17.89 21.92
CA GLU A 208 -2.25 -16.73 22.84
C GLU A 208 -1.57 -15.51 22.22
N LEU A 209 -0.97 -15.70 21.03
CA LEU A 209 -0.34 -14.59 20.33
C LEU A 209 -1.39 -13.54 19.94
N PRO A 210 -1.16 -12.27 20.26
CA PRO A 210 -2.00 -11.20 19.71
C PRO A 210 -1.86 -11.15 18.19
N VAL A 211 -2.96 -10.79 17.53
CA VAL A 211 -2.93 -10.63 16.08
C VAL A 211 -2.02 -9.46 15.73
N ALA A 212 -1.09 -9.71 14.82
CA ALA A 212 -0.19 -8.70 14.29
C ALA A 212 -0.35 -8.62 12.77
N TYR A 213 -0.12 -7.45 12.22
CA TYR A 213 -0.18 -7.21 10.79
C TYR A 213 1.14 -6.64 10.30
N HIS A 214 1.49 -6.96 9.07
CA HIS A 214 2.57 -6.29 8.38
C HIS A 214 2.03 -5.56 7.14
N ARG A 215 2.76 -4.55 6.73
CA ARG A 215 2.48 -3.78 5.52
C ARG A 215 2.62 -4.67 4.29
N GLU A 216 1.56 -4.72 3.48
CA GLU A 216 1.59 -5.42 2.19
C GLU A 216 2.11 -4.48 1.09
N GLY A 217 1.65 -3.22 1.08
CA GLY A 217 2.29 -2.16 0.30
C GLY A 217 1.76 -1.96 -1.12
N SER A 218 0.65 -2.58 -1.51
CA SER A 218 0.05 -2.32 -2.83
C SER A 218 -0.66 -0.98 -2.91
N VAL A 219 -1.29 -0.51 -1.81
CA VAL A 219 -1.98 0.77 -1.74
C VAL A 219 -1.57 1.52 -0.48
N TYR A 220 -1.25 2.81 -0.63
CA TYR A 220 -1.08 3.77 0.45
C TYR A 220 -1.93 4.98 0.14
N VAL A 221 -2.87 5.34 0.99
CA VAL A 221 -3.66 6.57 0.87
C VAL A 221 -3.34 7.45 2.05
N THR A 222 -2.82 8.65 1.79
CA THR A 222 -2.36 9.56 2.86
C THR A 222 -2.98 10.93 2.63
N ARG A 223 -3.50 11.56 3.70
CA ARG A 223 -3.99 12.95 3.64
C ARG A 223 -2.88 13.89 3.20
N ARG A 224 -3.23 14.86 2.39
CA ARG A 224 -2.26 15.80 1.80
C ARG A 224 -1.43 16.53 2.85
N ASP A 225 -2.05 17.01 3.93
CA ASP A 225 -1.36 17.73 5.00
C ASP A 225 -0.36 16.83 5.74
N VAL A 226 -0.70 15.57 5.97
CA VAL A 226 0.20 14.57 6.57
C VAL A 226 1.43 14.36 5.70
N LEU A 227 1.22 14.19 4.39
CA LEU A 227 2.29 13.95 3.43
C LEU A 227 3.19 15.18 3.24
N MET A 228 2.59 16.37 3.07
CA MET A 228 3.30 17.58 2.66
C MET A 228 3.80 18.41 3.83
N ASP A 229 3.02 18.50 4.91
CA ASP A 229 3.31 19.41 6.01
C ASP A 229 3.94 18.67 7.21
N ARG A 230 3.53 17.41 7.47
CA ARG A 230 4.13 16.55 8.51
C ARG A 230 5.22 15.61 7.97
N ASN A 231 5.49 15.60 6.67
CA ASN A 231 6.52 14.77 6.01
C ASN A 231 6.41 13.27 6.33
N SER A 232 5.20 12.73 6.33
CA SER A 232 4.93 11.33 6.66
C SER A 232 3.96 10.67 5.67
N PHE A 233 4.20 9.37 5.38
CA PHE A 233 3.20 8.54 4.70
C PHE A 233 2.15 7.98 5.65
N TYR A 234 2.41 7.99 6.95
CA TYR A 234 1.63 7.22 7.92
C TYR A 234 0.88 8.10 8.91
N GLY A 235 1.43 9.30 9.22
CA GLY A 235 0.90 10.15 10.28
C GLY A 235 1.01 9.48 11.66
N GLU A 236 0.12 9.87 12.57
CA GLU A 236 0.00 9.32 13.92
C GLU A 236 -1.11 8.27 14.00
N ARG A 237 -2.15 8.42 13.16
CA ARG A 237 -3.33 7.54 13.12
C ARG A 237 -3.35 6.76 11.81
N LEU A 238 -2.74 5.57 11.84
CA LEU A 238 -2.66 4.69 10.68
C LEU A 238 -3.76 3.64 10.73
N ALA A 239 -4.59 3.55 9.69
CA ALA A 239 -5.53 2.47 9.52
C ALA A 239 -5.00 1.41 8.53
N GLY A 240 -5.39 0.15 8.74
CA GLY A 240 -5.02 -0.95 7.88
C GLY A 240 -6.20 -1.51 7.09
N TYR A 241 -6.06 -1.65 5.78
CA TYR A 241 -7.01 -2.38 4.95
C TYR A 241 -6.49 -3.80 4.70
N LEU A 242 -7.21 -4.80 5.23
CA LEU A 242 -6.81 -6.20 5.14
C LEU A 242 -7.13 -6.77 3.75
N ILE A 243 -6.11 -7.26 3.06
CA ILE A 243 -6.27 -7.97 1.79
C ILE A 243 -6.05 -9.48 1.92
N ASN A 244 -6.43 -10.25 0.90
CA ASN A 244 -6.22 -11.69 0.91
C ASN A 244 -4.75 -12.01 0.59
N SER A 245 -4.10 -12.73 1.50
CA SER A 245 -2.69 -13.14 1.36
C SER A 245 -2.43 -14.10 0.18
N GLU A 246 -3.43 -14.92 -0.19
CA GLU A 246 -3.28 -15.89 -1.27
C GLU A 246 -3.15 -15.25 -2.65
N SER A 247 -3.63 -14.02 -2.80
CA SER A 247 -3.63 -13.25 -4.04
C SER A 247 -2.70 -12.02 -4.00
N SER A 248 -1.69 -12.00 -3.13
CA SER A 248 -0.73 -10.90 -3.07
C SER A 248 0.68 -11.37 -3.36
N VAL A 249 1.36 -10.61 -4.22
CA VAL A 249 2.79 -10.76 -4.49
C VAL A 249 3.41 -9.41 -4.75
N ASN A 250 4.55 -9.15 -4.11
CA ASN A 250 5.35 -7.95 -4.33
C ASN A 250 6.65 -8.34 -5.04
N ILE A 251 6.82 -7.87 -6.29
CA ILE A 251 7.93 -8.28 -7.16
C ILE A 251 9.17 -7.46 -6.84
N ASP A 252 10.11 -8.04 -6.09
CA ASP A 252 11.41 -7.46 -5.80
C ASP A 252 12.58 -8.35 -6.22
N ARG A 253 12.36 -9.65 -6.38
CA ARG A 253 13.36 -10.66 -6.76
C ARG A 253 12.86 -11.49 -7.94
N PRO A 254 13.76 -12.21 -8.65
CA PRO A 254 13.33 -13.11 -9.74
C PRO A 254 12.31 -14.17 -9.33
N GLN A 255 12.40 -14.71 -8.12
CA GLN A 255 11.46 -15.72 -7.62
C GLN A 255 10.03 -15.14 -7.44
N ASP A 256 9.94 -13.85 -7.09
CA ASP A 256 8.64 -13.17 -6.99
C ASP A 256 7.97 -13.03 -8.35
N TRP A 257 8.78 -12.93 -9.43
CA TRP A 257 8.29 -12.91 -10.81
C TRP A 257 7.62 -14.21 -11.19
N GLU A 258 8.29 -15.33 -10.95
CA GLU A 258 7.74 -16.67 -11.19
C GLU A 258 6.44 -16.89 -10.41
N ARG A 259 6.44 -16.46 -9.14
CA ARG A 259 5.23 -16.53 -8.31
C ARG A 259 4.09 -15.66 -8.84
N ALA A 260 4.38 -14.47 -9.37
CA ALA A 260 3.39 -13.62 -10.00
C ALA A 260 2.79 -14.25 -11.27
N GLU A 261 3.63 -14.90 -12.11
CA GLU A 261 3.16 -15.63 -13.30
C GLU A 261 2.22 -16.79 -12.91
N GLU A 262 2.55 -17.56 -11.87
CA GLU A 262 1.67 -18.60 -11.35
C GLU A 262 0.31 -18.03 -10.90
N LEU A 263 0.32 -16.99 -10.09
CA LEU A 263 -0.92 -16.38 -9.56
C LEU A 263 -1.80 -15.82 -10.68
N LEU A 264 -1.20 -15.17 -11.68
CA LEU A 264 -1.94 -14.60 -12.81
C LEU A 264 -2.50 -15.67 -13.78
N ALA A 265 -1.90 -16.85 -13.82
CA ALA A 265 -2.42 -17.97 -14.63
C ALA A 265 -3.73 -18.56 -14.08
N PHE A 266 -4.03 -18.33 -12.80
CA PHE A 266 -5.24 -18.82 -12.11
C PHE A 266 -6.26 -17.72 -11.78
N ALA A 267 -5.97 -16.45 -12.12
CA ALA A 267 -6.84 -15.29 -11.87
C ALA A 267 -7.72 -14.99 -13.09
#